data_273e385ad4e7ead3daa758f39fbb75bb
#
_entry.id   273e385ad4e7ead3daa758f39fbb75bb
#
_cell.length_a   1.000
_cell.length_b   1.000
_cell.length_c   1.000
_cell.angle_alpha   90.00
_cell.angle_beta   90.00
_cell.angle_gamma   90.00
#
_symmetry.space_group_name_H-M   'P 1'
#
loop_
_entity.id
_entity.type
_entity.pdbx_description
1 polymer ?
#
loop_
_entity_poly.entity_id
_entity_poly.type
_entity_poly.pdbx_seq_one_letter_code
_entity_poly.pdbx_strand_id
1 'polypeptide(L)'
;MRSVALGRSMNMMNSYHTPVLLNECVESLRIRLDFDYADCTLGGGGHSEKIAELLGEGQKLHCFDRDIEAINAAKTRLAKYGEKIIYHHKPFSNLGIELAQETLGGVLYDLGVSSHQIDASRGFSFAGNEALDMRMDAESGENAQDYLKRISEKELAKALRENSDLEMSGRLAKRILSGALTTAVDLNCAIEDVYRNRKKDLNSLKARVYQAIRMEVNCEIEEIKKSVEAAVHCLKIGGRLCIITYHSKEARAVKDVLSLFEKNCLCNVNIPVCVCGGDNRKMKKVNKKPVTPSADELKKNSRSRSAALRVYEKI
;
A
#
# COMPACT_ATOMS: atom_id res chain seq x y z
N MET A 1 -42.88 -1.93 6.88
CA MET A 1 -41.70 -1.22 6.39
C MET A 1 -40.48 -1.38 7.33
N ARG A 2 -40.10 -2.60 7.73
CA ARG A 2 -38.95 -2.87 8.63
C ARG A 2 -37.96 -3.95 8.12
N SER A 3 -38.12 -4.39 6.85
CA SER A 3 -37.32 -5.51 6.30
C SER A 3 -36.19 -5.13 5.37
N VAL A 4 -36.03 -3.83 4.98
CA VAL A 4 -35.06 -3.39 3.99
C VAL A 4 -33.73 -2.94 4.63
N ALA A 5 -33.73 -2.57 5.91
CA ALA A 5 -32.54 -2.07 6.59
C ALA A 5 -31.56 -3.17 7.03
N LEU A 6 -32.06 -4.37 7.36
CA LEU A 6 -31.22 -5.51 7.79
C LEU A 6 -30.43 -6.15 6.64
N GLY A 7 -30.96 -6.12 5.41
CA GLY A 7 -30.28 -6.69 4.25
C GLY A 7 -29.06 -5.89 3.77
N ARG A 8 -29.04 -4.56 3.99
CA ARG A 8 -27.89 -3.72 3.61
C ARG A 8 -26.70 -3.88 4.57
N SER A 9 -26.94 -4.11 5.85
CA SER A 9 -25.88 -4.30 6.85
C SER A 9 -25.12 -5.62 6.66
N MET A 10 -25.80 -6.70 6.29
CA MET A 10 -25.17 -8.02 6.05
C MET A 10 -24.35 -8.05 4.75
N ASN A 11 -24.73 -7.29 3.71
CA ASN A 11 -23.96 -7.22 2.46
C ASN A 11 -22.67 -6.38 2.60
N MET A 12 -22.60 -5.42 3.51
CA MET A 12 -21.36 -4.65 3.74
C MET A 12 -20.27 -5.49 4.40
N MET A 13 -20.58 -6.43 5.27
CA MET A 13 -19.57 -7.31 5.91
C MET A 13 -18.90 -8.29 4.93
N ASN A 14 -19.53 -8.62 3.80
CA ASN A 14 -18.98 -9.53 2.80
C ASN A 14 -18.10 -8.85 1.73
N SER A 15 -18.00 -7.52 1.72
CA SER A 15 -17.23 -6.77 0.70
C SER A 15 -15.73 -6.63 1.02
N TYR A 16 -15.33 -6.84 2.29
CA TYR A 16 -13.91 -6.85 2.65
C TYR A 16 -13.33 -8.24 2.44
N HIS A 17 -12.43 -8.33 1.47
CA HIS A 17 -11.79 -9.57 1.01
C HIS A 17 -11.03 -10.33 2.10
N THR A 18 -10.80 -11.62 1.82
CA THR A 18 -9.78 -12.43 2.52
C THR A 18 -8.42 -11.74 2.38
N PRO A 19 -7.72 -11.46 3.48
CA PRO A 19 -6.39 -10.85 3.43
C PRO A 19 -5.43 -11.68 2.60
N VAL A 20 -4.56 -11.02 1.87
CA VAL A 20 -3.57 -11.67 1.00
C VAL A 20 -2.41 -12.18 1.85
N LEU A 21 -1.94 -13.41 1.63
CA LEU A 21 -0.83 -14.02 2.36
C LEU A 21 -0.99 -13.92 3.89
N LEU A 22 -2.23 -14.08 4.40
CA LEU A 22 -2.57 -13.85 5.81
C LEU A 22 -1.70 -14.68 6.76
N ASN A 23 -1.63 -15.99 6.53
CA ASN A 23 -0.89 -16.88 7.41
C ASN A 23 0.63 -16.60 7.32
N GLU A 24 1.13 -16.43 6.11
CA GLU A 24 2.54 -16.14 5.84
C GLU A 24 3.00 -14.82 6.49
N CYS A 25 2.14 -13.81 6.51
CA CYS A 25 2.40 -12.53 7.19
C CYS A 25 2.47 -12.70 8.70
N VAL A 26 1.47 -13.35 9.29
CA VAL A 26 1.37 -13.50 10.75
C VAL A 26 2.49 -14.41 11.28
N GLU A 27 2.80 -15.50 10.60
CA GLU A 27 3.93 -16.38 10.94
C GLU A 27 5.26 -15.63 10.81
N SER A 28 5.41 -14.82 9.76
CA SER A 28 6.62 -14.03 9.53
C SER A 28 6.83 -12.93 10.55
N LEU A 29 5.78 -12.33 11.08
CA LEU A 29 5.85 -11.33 12.16
C LEU A 29 6.42 -11.93 13.43
N ARG A 30 6.29 -13.25 13.65
CA ARG A 30 6.80 -13.96 14.82
C ARG A 30 6.41 -13.26 16.13
N ILE A 31 5.10 -13.15 16.37
CA ILE A 31 4.53 -12.38 17.48
C ILE A 31 5.07 -12.89 18.81
N ARG A 32 5.59 -11.96 19.62
CA ARG A 32 6.15 -12.16 20.96
C ARG A 32 5.29 -11.39 21.95
N LEU A 33 5.15 -11.92 23.16
CA LEU A 33 4.23 -11.43 24.18
C LEU A 33 4.72 -10.17 24.93
N ASP A 34 5.86 -9.62 24.56
CA ASP A 34 6.53 -8.51 25.27
C ASP A 34 6.61 -7.21 24.46
N PHE A 35 5.97 -7.15 23.27
CA PHE A 35 6.04 -5.99 22.37
C PHE A 35 4.71 -5.63 21.76
N ASP A 36 4.54 -4.36 21.42
CA ASP A 36 3.45 -3.87 20.60
C ASP A 36 3.73 -4.11 19.10
N TYR A 37 2.69 -4.03 18.29
CA TYR A 37 2.76 -4.27 16.85
C TYR A 37 2.06 -3.14 16.09
N ALA A 38 2.39 -2.97 14.81
CA ALA A 38 1.68 -2.04 13.95
C ALA A 38 1.23 -2.71 12.65
N ASP A 39 -0.02 -2.45 12.25
CA ASP A 39 -0.56 -2.67 10.92
C ASP A 39 -0.73 -1.31 10.25
N CYS A 40 0.14 -1.02 9.28
CA CYS A 40 0.21 0.27 8.61
C CYS A 40 -0.80 0.42 7.46
N THR A 41 -1.56 -0.65 7.19
CA THR A 41 -2.52 -0.74 6.09
C THR A 41 -3.77 -1.48 6.56
N LEU A 42 -4.45 -0.91 7.56
CA LEU A 42 -5.56 -1.55 8.27
C LEU A 42 -6.63 -2.12 7.32
N GLY A 43 -7.04 -1.32 6.32
CA GLY A 43 -8.11 -1.71 5.41
C GLY A 43 -9.36 -2.22 6.17
N GLY A 44 -9.87 -3.37 5.78
CA GLY A 44 -10.99 -4.02 6.48
C GLY A 44 -10.60 -4.77 7.77
N GLY A 45 -9.36 -4.65 8.26
CA GLY A 45 -8.91 -5.22 9.53
C GLY A 45 -8.61 -6.71 9.51
N GLY A 46 -8.46 -7.34 8.35
CA GLY A 46 -8.30 -8.79 8.28
C GLY A 46 -6.96 -9.30 8.81
N HIS A 47 -5.85 -8.67 8.47
CA HIS A 47 -4.53 -8.96 9.05
C HIS A 47 -4.50 -8.57 10.53
N SER A 48 -5.01 -7.37 10.86
CA SER A 48 -5.13 -6.88 12.22
C SER A 48 -5.91 -7.83 13.13
N GLU A 49 -7.00 -8.42 12.66
CA GLU A 49 -7.77 -9.40 13.42
C GLU A 49 -6.90 -10.60 13.80
N LYS A 50 -6.15 -11.14 12.83
CA LYS A 50 -5.31 -12.31 13.07
C LYS A 50 -4.10 -12.00 13.97
N ILE A 51 -3.54 -10.80 13.87
CA ILE A 51 -2.49 -10.33 14.78
C ILE A 51 -3.07 -10.19 16.20
N ALA A 52 -4.23 -9.53 16.37
CA ALA A 52 -4.86 -9.29 17.66
C ALA A 52 -5.23 -10.57 18.41
N GLU A 53 -5.57 -11.67 17.69
CA GLU A 53 -5.80 -13.00 18.28
C GLU A 53 -4.56 -13.55 19.01
N LEU A 54 -3.38 -13.18 18.58
CA LEU A 54 -2.11 -13.70 19.10
C LEU A 54 -1.46 -12.79 20.14
N LEU A 55 -1.95 -11.55 20.30
CA LEU A 55 -1.45 -10.61 21.28
C LEU A 55 -1.86 -11.03 22.71
N GLY A 56 -0.92 -10.96 23.63
CA GLY A 56 -1.13 -11.17 25.06
C GLY A 56 -1.85 -10.01 25.76
N GLU A 57 -1.97 -10.12 27.07
CA GLU A 57 -2.49 -9.04 27.91
C GLU A 57 -1.53 -7.84 27.92
N GLY A 58 -2.10 -6.62 27.87
CA GLY A 58 -1.33 -5.37 27.90
C GLY A 58 -0.69 -4.95 26.58
N GLN A 59 -0.57 -5.87 25.60
CA GLN A 59 -0.04 -5.52 24.29
C GLN A 59 -1.03 -4.73 23.45
N LYS A 60 -0.50 -3.87 22.57
CA LYS A 60 -1.29 -3.03 21.67
C LYS A 60 -0.96 -3.35 20.20
N LEU A 61 -1.99 -3.22 19.37
CA LEU A 61 -1.87 -3.19 17.92
C LEU A 61 -2.24 -1.80 17.44
N HIS A 62 -1.27 -1.09 16.89
CA HIS A 62 -1.45 0.21 16.28
C HIS A 62 -1.87 0.04 14.82
N CYS A 63 -3.07 0.48 14.47
CA CYS A 63 -3.67 0.31 13.15
C CYS A 63 -3.78 1.64 12.44
N PHE A 64 -3.08 1.79 11.31
CA PHE A 64 -3.08 3.01 10.50
C PHE A 64 -3.92 2.83 9.26
N ASP A 65 -4.75 3.80 8.95
CA ASP A 65 -5.36 3.97 7.64
C ASP A 65 -5.70 5.46 7.44
N ARG A 66 -5.57 5.94 6.20
CA ARG A 66 -5.99 7.28 5.81
C ARG A 66 -7.47 7.33 5.42
N ASP A 67 -8.08 6.18 5.14
CA ASP A 67 -9.48 6.05 4.74
C ASP A 67 -10.37 5.83 5.97
N ILE A 68 -11.21 6.82 6.29
CA ILE A 68 -12.13 6.73 7.43
C ILE A 68 -13.14 5.60 7.29
N GLU A 69 -13.51 5.24 6.04
CA GLU A 69 -14.43 4.13 5.79
C GLU A 69 -13.78 2.79 6.17
N ALA A 70 -12.48 2.62 5.85
CA ALA A 70 -11.71 1.45 6.25
C ALA A 70 -11.63 1.34 7.78
N ILE A 71 -11.31 2.44 8.48
CA ILE A 71 -11.28 2.48 9.95
C ILE A 71 -12.63 2.09 10.55
N ASN A 72 -13.73 2.62 10.05
CA ASN A 72 -15.06 2.33 10.58
C ASN A 72 -15.46 0.85 10.35
N ALA A 73 -15.11 0.28 9.21
CA ALA A 73 -15.32 -1.14 8.95
C ALA A 73 -14.47 -2.02 9.87
N ALA A 74 -13.19 -1.67 10.02
CA ALA A 74 -12.28 -2.39 10.91
C ALA A 74 -12.70 -2.31 12.38
N LYS A 75 -13.18 -1.16 12.87
CA LYS A 75 -13.73 -1.02 14.22
C LYS A 75 -14.85 -2.01 14.50
N THR A 76 -15.73 -2.25 13.53
CA THR A 76 -16.80 -3.25 13.67
C THR A 76 -16.23 -4.68 13.79
N ARG A 77 -15.28 -5.03 12.92
CA ARG A 77 -14.62 -6.35 12.92
C ARG A 77 -13.82 -6.61 14.20
N LEU A 78 -13.07 -5.61 14.63
CA LEU A 78 -12.11 -5.72 15.73
C LEU A 78 -12.71 -5.38 17.11
N ALA A 79 -14.02 -5.09 17.20
CA ALA A 79 -14.70 -4.66 18.44
C ALA A 79 -14.44 -5.61 19.62
N LYS A 80 -14.36 -6.92 19.38
CA LYS A 80 -14.13 -7.93 20.41
C LYS A 80 -12.76 -7.83 21.11
N TYR A 81 -11.78 -7.11 20.51
CA TYR A 81 -10.44 -6.95 21.06
C TYR A 81 -10.30 -5.70 21.94
N GLY A 82 -11.31 -4.82 21.95
CA GLY A 82 -11.38 -3.65 22.82
C GLY A 82 -10.16 -2.76 22.79
N GLU A 83 -9.59 -2.50 23.97
CA GLU A 83 -8.44 -1.60 24.14
C GLU A 83 -7.11 -2.12 23.57
N LYS A 84 -7.05 -3.36 23.09
CA LYS A 84 -5.84 -3.85 22.40
C LYS A 84 -5.59 -3.10 21.10
N ILE A 85 -6.64 -2.54 20.46
CA ILE A 85 -6.54 -1.90 19.15
C ILE A 85 -6.50 -0.38 19.32
N ILE A 86 -5.45 0.24 18.79
CA ILE A 86 -5.30 1.69 18.73
C ILE A 86 -5.41 2.12 17.26
N TYR A 87 -6.45 2.88 16.94
CA TYR A 87 -6.70 3.35 15.58
C TYR A 87 -6.09 4.72 15.35
N HIS A 88 -5.31 4.84 14.27
CA HIS A 88 -4.74 6.09 13.80
C HIS A 88 -5.37 6.43 12.43
N HIS A 89 -6.29 7.40 12.41
CA HIS A 89 -6.81 7.95 11.15
C HIS A 89 -5.78 8.89 10.55
N LYS A 90 -4.72 8.31 9.99
CA LYS A 90 -3.55 9.00 9.44
C LYS A 90 -2.87 8.13 8.39
N PRO A 91 -2.17 8.73 7.43
CA PRO A 91 -1.31 7.98 6.53
C PRO A 91 -0.21 7.26 7.32
N PHE A 92 0.20 6.12 6.84
CA PHE A 92 1.22 5.30 7.51
C PHE A 92 2.59 6.00 7.60
N SER A 93 2.86 7.03 6.81
CA SER A 93 4.06 7.87 6.95
C SER A 93 4.14 8.60 8.30
N ASN A 94 3.03 8.66 9.05
CA ASN A 94 3.00 9.21 10.39
C ASN A 94 3.50 8.22 11.48
N LEU A 95 3.85 6.98 11.12
CA LEU A 95 4.29 5.95 12.06
C LEU A 95 5.34 6.46 13.06
N GLY A 96 6.39 7.12 12.58
CA GLY A 96 7.47 7.64 13.43
C GLY A 96 7.12 8.92 14.20
N ILE A 97 5.95 9.52 13.91
CA ILE A 97 5.41 10.66 14.69
C ILE A 97 4.55 10.14 15.84
N GLU A 98 3.77 9.10 15.58
CA GLU A 98 2.82 8.54 16.53
C GLU A 98 3.48 7.57 17.53
N LEU A 99 4.56 6.88 17.10
CA LEU A 99 5.19 5.83 17.89
C LEU A 99 6.65 6.14 18.17
N ALA A 100 7.06 5.85 19.40
CA ALA A 100 8.45 6.03 19.82
C ALA A 100 9.38 5.00 19.16
N GLN A 101 10.67 5.32 19.15
CA GLN A 101 11.69 4.40 18.68
C GLN A 101 11.77 3.17 19.59
N GLU A 102 12.09 2.01 18.98
CA GLU A 102 12.33 0.75 19.66
C GLU A 102 11.19 0.27 20.58
N THR A 103 9.93 0.46 20.13
CA THR A 103 8.74 0.00 20.85
C THR A 103 8.09 -1.22 20.23
N LEU A 104 8.26 -1.43 18.91
CA LEU A 104 7.50 -2.44 18.16
C LEU A 104 8.26 -3.76 17.99
N GLY A 105 7.57 -4.88 18.23
CA GLY A 105 8.02 -6.23 17.89
C GLY A 105 7.83 -6.56 16.40
N GLY A 106 6.94 -5.87 15.72
CA GLY A 106 6.74 -6.04 14.28
C GLY A 106 5.86 -4.98 13.65
N VAL A 107 6.06 -4.79 12.35
CA VAL A 107 5.28 -3.87 11.51
C VAL A 107 4.85 -4.60 10.24
N LEU A 108 3.58 -4.47 9.89
CA LEU A 108 3.00 -5.04 8.67
C LEU A 108 2.60 -3.92 7.71
N TYR A 109 2.88 -4.14 6.43
CA TYR A 109 2.34 -3.38 5.31
C TYR A 109 1.73 -4.34 4.29
N ASP A 110 0.47 -4.12 3.94
CA ASP A 110 -0.20 -4.69 2.76
C ASP A 110 -0.44 -3.53 1.78
N LEU A 111 0.58 -3.23 0.95
CA LEU A 111 0.58 -2.05 0.10
C LEU A 111 -0.45 -2.16 -1.03
N GLY A 112 -0.76 -1.03 -1.65
CA GLY A 112 -1.73 -0.94 -2.75
C GLY A 112 -3.10 -0.44 -2.30
N VAL A 113 -4.14 -0.78 -3.07
CA VAL A 113 -5.52 -0.36 -2.82
C VAL A 113 -6.36 -1.49 -2.25
N SER A 114 -7.24 -1.16 -1.32
CA SER A 114 -8.20 -2.12 -0.81
C SER A 114 -9.25 -2.45 -1.88
N SER A 115 -9.85 -3.64 -1.77
CA SER A 115 -10.96 -4.01 -2.67
C SER A 115 -12.14 -3.07 -2.52
N HIS A 116 -12.38 -2.56 -1.31
CA HIS A 116 -13.42 -1.57 -1.07
C HIS A 116 -13.19 -0.29 -1.88
N GLN A 117 -11.96 0.22 -1.93
CA GLN A 117 -11.61 1.39 -2.73
C GLN A 117 -11.81 1.16 -4.23
N ILE A 118 -11.50 -0.04 -4.74
CA ILE A 118 -11.72 -0.38 -6.15
C ILE A 118 -13.22 -0.46 -6.47
N ASP A 119 -14.01 -1.03 -5.55
CA ASP A 119 -15.45 -1.24 -5.72
C ASP A 119 -16.27 0.02 -5.33
N ALA A 120 -15.68 0.98 -4.61
CA ALA A 120 -16.27 2.28 -4.33
C ALA A 120 -16.20 3.19 -5.57
N SER A 121 -17.25 4.03 -5.75
CA SER A 121 -17.38 4.93 -6.89
C SER A 121 -16.40 6.12 -6.89
N ARG A 122 -15.10 5.85 -6.61
CA ARG A 122 -14.02 6.86 -6.49
C ARG A 122 -13.06 6.90 -7.69
N GLY A 123 -13.40 6.24 -8.81
CA GLY A 123 -12.57 6.26 -10.02
C GLY A 123 -11.28 5.44 -9.95
N PHE A 124 -11.13 4.52 -9.01
CA PHE A 124 -10.01 3.57 -8.99
C PHE A 124 -10.11 2.49 -10.07
N SER A 125 -11.34 2.21 -10.51
CA SER A 125 -11.62 1.22 -11.56
C SER A 125 -11.82 1.88 -12.92
N PHE A 126 -11.26 1.27 -13.96
CA PHE A 126 -11.52 1.66 -15.35
C PHE A 126 -12.79 1.03 -15.93
N ALA A 127 -13.52 0.22 -15.14
CA ALA A 127 -14.71 -0.50 -15.62
C ALA A 127 -16.02 0.31 -15.53
N GLY A 128 -16.03 1.40 -14.79
CA GLY A 128 -17.21 2.23 -14.55
C GLY A 128 -17.18 3.58 -15.26
N ASN A 129 -18.10 4.45 -14.85
CA ASN A 129 -18.22 5.85 -15.33
C ASN A 129 -18.17 6.83 -14.15
N GLU A 130 -17.40 6.49 -13.12
CA GLU A 130 -17.26 7.31 -11.94
C GLU A 130 -16.40 8.55 -12.22
N ALA A 131 -16.54 9.57 -11.36
CA ALA A 131 -15.66 10.72 -11.36
C ALA A 131 -14.20 10.29 -11.07
N LEU A 132 -13.25 10.98 -11.69
CA LEU A 132 -11.81 10.74 -11.46
C LEU A 132 -11.37 11.38 -10.14
N ASP A 133 -11.70 10.73 -9.02
CA ASP A 133 -11.23 11.15 -7.70
C ASP A 133 -9.87 10.51 -7.38
N MET A 134 -9.78 9.21 -7.31
CA MET A 134 -8.61 8.38 -7.01
C MET A 134 -7.93 8.67 -5.66
N ARG A 135 -8.51 9.48 -4.77
CA ARG A 135 -7.98 9.68 -3.41
C ARG A 135 -8.27 8.47 -2.54
N MET A 136 -7.26 8.01 -1.81
CA MET A 136 -7.45 7.02 -0.75
C MET A 136 -8.12 7.64 0.48
N ASP A 137 -7.78 8.89 0.82
CA ASP A 137 -8.49 9.73 1.78
C ASP A 137 -9.47 10.63 1.04
N ALA A 138 -10.78 10.34 1.15
CA ALA A 138 -11.81 11.11 0.46
C ALA A 138 -12.04 12.51 1.07
N GLU A 139 -11.57 12.74 2.29
CA GLU A 139 -11.80 13.99 3.03
C GLU A 139 -10.68 15.01 2.79
N SER A 140 -9.50 14.59 2.30
CA SER A 140 -8.36 15.47 2.12
C SER A 140 -7.60 15.24 0.82
N GLY A 141 -6.77 16.21 0.47
CA GLY A 141 -5.90 16.15 -0.70
C GLY A 141 -6.56 16.53 -2.03
N GLU A 142 -5.74 16.56 -3.07
CA GLU A 142 -6.14 16.86 -4.44
C GLU A 142 -6.66 15.60 -5.14
N ASN A 143 -7.83 15.64 -5.77
CA ASN A 143 -8.35 14.52 -6.56
C ASN A 143 -7.67 14.41 -7.94
N ALA A 144 -7.84 13.29 -8.63
CA ALA A 144 -7.18 13.05 -9.91
C ALA A 144 -7.62 14.05 -11.00
N GLN A 145 -8.88 14.51 -10.98
CA GLN A 145 -9.35 15.50 -11.94
C GLN A 145 -8.62 16.85 -11.77
N ASP A 146 -8.46 17.31 -10.53
CA ASP A 146 -7.80 18.59 -10.26
C ASP A 146 -6.28 18.47 -10.47
N TYR A 147 -5.68 17.34 -10.09
CA TYR A 147 -4.30 17.01 -10.41
C TYR A 147 -4.04 17.09 -11.93
N LEU A 148 -4.90 16.49 -12.77
CA LEU A 148 -4.79 16.51 -14.23
C LEU A 148 -5.00 17.90 -14.83
N LYS A 149 -5.78 18.78 -14.21
CA LYS A 149 -5.93 20.18 -14.65
C LYS A 149 -4.67 21.02 -14.41
N ARG A 150 -3.94 20.72 -13.34
CA ARG A 150 -2.79 21.50 -12.86
C ARG A 150 -1.46 21.06 -13.47
N ILE A 151 -1.30 19.76 -13.70
CA ILE A 151 0.00 19.19 -14.09
C ILE A 151 0.39 19.58 -15.53
N SER A 152 1.68 19.79 -15.75
CA SER A 152 2.21 20.00 -17.10
C SER A 152 2.32 18.69 -17.89
N GLU A 153 2.30 18.80 -19.24
CA GLU A 153 2.46 17.64 -20.13
C GLU A 153 3.77 16.88 -19.85
N LYS A 154 4.86 17.60 -19.58
CA LYS A 154 6.18 17.01 -19.30
C LYS A 154 6.17 16.21 -17.99
N GLU A 155 5.57 16.75 -16.94
CA GLU A 155 5.45 16.07 -15.64
C GLU A 155 4.54 14.85 -15.70
N LEU A 156 3.37 14.98 -16.37
CA LEU A 156 2.48 13.84 -16.55
C LEU A 156 3.14 12.73 -17.39
N ALA A 157 3.85 13.08 -18.46
CA ALA A 157 4.59 12.10 -19.26
C ALA A 157 5.68 11.40 -18.44
N LYS A 158 6.34 12.13 -17.53
CA LYS A 158 7.31 11.57 -16.60
C LYS A 158 6.65 10.60 -15.62
N ALA A 159 5.55 11.00 -14.97
CA ALA A 159 4.78 10.17 -14.04
C ALA A 159 4.29 8.87 -14.70
N LEU A 160 3.70 8.95 -15.88
CA LEU A 160 3.23 7.78 -16.64
C LEU A 160 4.37 6.80 -16.98
N ARG A 161 5.56 7.32 -17.31
CA ARG A 161 6.73 6.50 -17.63
C ARG A 161 7.35 5.90 -16.36
N GLU A 162 7.57 6.71 -15.33
CA GLU A 162 8.29 6.29 -14.12
C GLU A 162 7.45 5.37 -13.22
N ASN A 163 6.14 5.63 -13.08
CA ASN A 163 5.27 4.86 -12.21
C ASN A 163 4.74 3.57 -12.84
N SER A 164 4.67 3.49 -14.17
CA SER A 164 4.06 2.33 -14.84
C SER A 164 4.75 1.88 -16.11
N ASP A 165 5.99 2.33 -16.38
CA ASP A 165 6.78 1.95 -17.56
C ASP A 165 6.00 2.06 -18.89
N LEU A 166 5.15 3.09 -19.03
CA LEU A 166 4.30 3.28 -20.19
C LEU A 166 5.09 3.82 -21.39
N GLU A 167 5.03 3.08 -22.49
CA GLU A 167 5.49 3.56 -23.79
C GLU A 167 4.58 4.68 -24.27
N MET A 168 5.08 5.54 -25.16
CA MET A 168 4.34 6.68 -25.72
C MET A 168 3.76 7.64 -24.65
N SER A 169 4.37 7.69 -23.46
CA SER A 169 3.89 8.49 -22.32
C SER A 169 3.69 9.97 -22.67
N GLY A 170 4.57 10.57 -23.50
CA GLY A 170 4.41 11.95 -23.97
C GLY A 170 3.14 12.14 -24.83
N ARG A 171 2.91 11.23 -25.79
CA ARG A 171 1.69 11.27 -26.61
C ARG A 171 0.43 11.08 -25.77
N LEU A 172 0.47 10.18 -24.79
CA LEU A 172 -0.62 9.94 -23.87
C LEU A 172 -0.88 11.15 -22.98
N ALA A 173 0.17 11.75 -22.39
CA ALA A 173 0.03 12.95 -21.58
C ALA A 173 -0.60 14.09 -22.35
N LYS A 174 -0.12 14.37 -23.58
CA LYS A 174 -0.71 15.37 -24.46
C LYS A 174 -2.19 15.10 -24.72
N ARG A 175 -2.58 13.84 -25.01
CA ARG A 175 -3.98 13.47 -25.28
C ARG A 175 -4.86 13.59 -24.04
N ILE A 176 -4.36 13.20 -22.87
CA ILE A 176 -5.07 13.37 -21.60
C ILE A 176 -5.33 14.87 -21.34
N LEU A 177 -4.32 15.72 -21.44
CA LEU A 177 -4.42 17.15 -21.11
C LEU A 177 -5.13 17.97 -22.19
N SER A 178 -5.33 17.45 -23.40
CA SER A 178 -6.09 18.13 -24.46
C SER A 178 -7.62 18.05 -24.29
N GLY A 179 -8.11 17.26 -23.33
CA GLY A 179 -9.53 17.05 -23.05
C GLY A 179 -9.93 17.48 -21.65
N ALA A 180 -11.20 17.83 -21.45
CA ALA A 180 -11.76 18.02 -20.12
C ALA A 180 -12.12 16.63 -19.55
N LEU A 181 -11.16 15.96 -18.91
CA LEU A 181 -11.41 14.66 -18.32
C LEU A 181 -12.10 14.82 -16.97
N THR A 182 -13.28 14.25 -16.83
CA THR A 182 -14.09 14.29 -15.61
C THR A 182 -14.38 12.90 -15.08
N THR A 183 -14.43 11.91 -15.96
CA THR A 183 -14.86 10.55 -15.63
C THR A 183 -13.85 9.50 -16.10
N ALA A 184 -14.01 8.30 -15.58
CA ALA A 184 -13.25 7.12 -16.01
C ALA A 184 -13.42 6.83 -17.50
N VAL A 185 -14.61 7.10 -18.06
CA VAL A 185 -14.87 6.93 -19.51
C VAL A 185 -14.03 7.89 -20.32
N ASP A 186 -13.93 9.16 -19.94
CA ASP A 186 -13.11 10.16 -20.64
C ASP A 186 -11.64 9.74 -20.69
N LEU A 187 -11.10 9.28 -19.54
CA LEU A 187 -9.73 8.79 -19.46
C LEU A 187 -9.53 7.53 -20.31
N ASN A 188 -10.49 6.60 -20.29
CA ASN A 188 -10.45 5.41 -21.13
C ASN A 188 -10.41 5.76 -22.62
N CYS A 189 -11.24 6.70 -23.07
CA CYS A 189 -11.23 7.19 -24.46
C CYS A 189 -9.85 7.76 -24.84
N ALA A 190 -9.24 8.56 -23.96
CA ALA A 190 -7.90 9.10 -24.20
C ALA A 190 -6.84 8.00 -24.36
N ILE A 191 -6.91 6.95 -23.54
CA ILE A 191 -6.01 5.79 -23.62
C ILE A 191 -6.23 5.01 -24.92
N GLU A 192 -7.49 4.74 -25.27
CA GLU A 192 -7.87 4.00 -26.48
C GLU A 192 -7.44 4.71 -27.75
N ASP A 193 -7.55 6.03 -27.79
CA ASP A 193 -7.09 6.85 -28.92
C ASP A 193 -5.58 6.69 -29.18
N VAL A 194 -4.78 6.67 -28.12
CA VAL A 194 -3.33 6.56 -28.24
C VAL A 194 -2.89 5.14 -28.57
N TYR A 195 -3.55 4.14 -27.98
CA TYR A 195 -3.18 2.72 -28.10
C TYR A 195 -4.11 1.92 -29.03
N ARG A 196 -4.80 2.59 -29.97
CA ARG A 196 -5.79 1.97 -30.87
C ARG A 196 -5.33 0.68 -31.57
N ASN A 197 -4.04 0.56 -31.83
CA ASN A 197 -3.46 -0.61 -32.50
C ASN A 197 -3.05 -1.75 -31.52
N ARG A 198 -3.23 -1.55 -30.20
CA ARG A 198 -2.84 -2.51 -29.14
C ARG A 198 -4.04 -3.09 -28.40
N LYS A 199 -5.11 -3.45 -29.13
CA LYS A 199 -6.39 -3.90 -28.56
C LYS A 199 -6.26 -5.06 -27.57
N LYS A 200 -5.34 -6.02 -27.80
CA LYS A 200 -5.12 -7.18 -26.90
C LYS A 200 -4.59 -6.79 -25.52
N ASP A 201 -3.85 -5.68 -25.44
CA ASP A 201 -3.20 -5.22 -24.21
C ASP A 201 -3.95 -4.09 -23.52
N LEU A 202 -5.11 -3.67 -24.07
CA LEU A 202 -5.76 -2.43 -23.69
C LEU A 202 -6.15 -2.37 -22.20
N ASN A 203 -6.69 -3.45 -21.66
CA ASN A 203 -7.03 -3.52 -20.23
C ASN A 203 -5.78 -3.41 -19.33
N SER A 204 -4.67 -4.02 -19.74
CA SER A 204 -3.40 -3.88 -19.03
C SER A 204 -2.85 -2.46 -19.10
N LEU A 205 -2.98 -1.81 -20.25
CA LEU A 205 -2.57 -0.41 -20.43
C LEU A 205 -3.44 0.54 -19.58
N LYS A 206 -4.77 0.34 -19.57
CA LYS A 206 -5.68 1.08 -18.69
C LYS A 206 -5.28 0.94 -17.25
N ALA A 207 -5.11 -0.29 -16.75
CA ALA A 207 -4.70 -0.55 -15.36
C ALA A 207 -3.40 0.19 -15.00
N ARG A 208 -2.41 0.21 -15.91
CA ARG A 208 -1.13 0.89 -15.71
C ARG A 208 -1.25 2.42 -15.72
N VAL A 209 -2.13 2.99 -16.53
CA VAL A 209 -2.39 4.44 -16.55
C VAL A 209 -3.08 4.87 -15.25
N TYR A 210 -4.12 4.14 -14.84
CA TYR A 210 -4.81 4.39 -13.56
C TYR A 210 -3.86 4.27 -12.37
N GLN A 211 -3.03 3.22 -12.36
CA GLN A 211 -1.99 3.07 -11.34
C GLN A 211 -1.06 4.28 -11.31
N ALA A 212 -0.57 4.76 -12.46
CA ALA A 212 0.38 5.88 -12.50
C ALA A 212 -0.24 7.17 -11.95
N ILE A 213 -1.47 7.49 -12.32
CA ILE A 213 -2.18 8.69 -11.82
C ILE A 213 -2.49 8.55 -10.33
N ARG A 214 -2.99 7.39 -9.90
CA ARG A 214 -3.28 7.10 -8.49
C ARG A 214 -2.05 7.29 -7.59
N MET A 215 -0.91 6.78 -8.03
CA MET A 215 0.34 6.89 -7.28
C MET A 215 0.77 8.34 -7.06
N GLU A 216 0.54 9.23 -8.05
CA GLU A 216 0.81 10.65 -7.91
C GLU A 216 -0.19 11.33 -6.96
N VAL A 217 -1.49 11.11 -7.17
CA VAL A 217 -2.57 11.69 -6.34
C VAL A 217 -2.38 11.35 -4.86
N ASN A 218 -1.91 10.14 -4.54
CA ASN A 218 -1.76 9.66 -3.19
C ASN A 218 -0.31 9.74 -2.66
N CYS A 219 0.64 10.25 -3.43
CA CYS A 219 2.07 10.33 -3.09
C CYS A 219 2.64 8.98 -2.61
N GLU A 220 2.20 7.85 -3.23
CA GLU A 220 2.39 6.50 -2.68
C GLU A 220 3.87 6.16 -2.44
N ILE A 221 4.77 6.53 -3.35
CA ILE A 221 6.20 6.21 -3.24
C ILE A 221 6.88 6.96 -2.09
N GLU A 222 6.56 8.25 -1.92
CA GLU A 222 7.08 9.08 -0.83
C GLU A 222 6.58 8.60 0.53
N GLU A 223 5.29 8.24 0.60
CA GLU A 223 4.66 7.66 1.77
C GLU A 223 5.36 6.35 2.20
N ILE A 224 5.56 5.43 1.23
CA ILE A 224 6.27 4.17 1.46
C ILE A 224 7.68 4.43 2.00
N LYS A 225 8.45 5.32 1.37
CA LYS A 225 9.83 5.59 1.78
C LYS A 225 9.91 6.13 3.20
N LYS A 226 9.10 7.15 3.52
CA LYS A 226 9.06 7.75 4.86
C LYS A 226 8.67 6.72 5.93
N SER A 227 7.64 5.96 5.66
CA SER A 227 7.11 5.01 6.63
C SER A 227 8.02 3.81 6.86
N VAL A 228 8.62 3.26 5.80
CA VAL A 228 9.56 2.13 5.91
C VAL A 228 10.82 2.55 6.69
N GLU A 229 11.32 3.76 6.48
CA GLU A 229 12.41 4.32 7.27
C GLU A 229 12.03 4.46 8.75
N ALA A 230 10.85 5.04 9.03
CA ALA A 230 10.33 5.15 10.38
C ALA A 230 10.14 3.79 11.05
N ALA A 231 9.65 2.78 10.33
CA ALA A 231 9.47 1.42 10.83
C ALA A 231 10.79 0.80 11.30
N VAL A 232 11.90 1.01 10.57
CA VAL A 232 13.22 0.54 11.02
C VAL A 232 13.61 1.13 12.37
N HIS A 233 13.29 2.41 12.60
CA HIS A 233 13.58 3.07 13.88
C HIS A 233 12.63 2.63 15.01
N CYS A 234 11.34 2.43 14.72
CA CYS A 234 10.35 1.99 15.71
C CYS A 234 10.52 0.52 16.13
N LEU A 235 11.10 -0.33 15.27
CA LEU A 235 11.33 -1.74 15.61
C LEU A 235 12.38 -1.90 16.71
N LYS A 236 12.15 -2.84 17.62
CA LYS A 236 13.15 -3.37 18.55
C LYS A 236 14.09 -4.36 17.85
N ILE A 237 15.25 -4.61 18.43
CA ILE A 237 16.16 -5.67 17.98
C ILE A 237 15.42 -7.02 17.99
N GLY A 238 15.52 -7.77 16.89
CA GLY A 238 14.77 -8.99 16.64
C GLY A 238 13.33 -8.76 16.17
N GLY A 239 12.87 -7.50 16.14
CA GLY A 239 11.56 -7.12 15.56
C GLY A 239 11.53 -7.30 14.04
N ARG A 240 10.36 -7.56 13.49
CA ARG A 240 10.19 -7.90 12.08
C ARG A 240 9.34 -6.91 11.30
N LEU A 241 9.80 -6.62 10.09
CA LEU A 241 9.11 -5.82 9.10
C LEU A 241 8.61 -6.75 7.98
N CYS A 242 7.31 -6.88 7.86
CA CYS A 242 6.62 -7.67 6.85
C CYS A 242 5.96 -6.72 5.84
N ILE A 243 6.33 -6.83 4.56
CA ILE A 243 5.80 -5.92 3.52
C ILE A 243 5.34 -6.73 2.32
N ILE A 244 4.04 -6.64 2.01
CA ILE A 244 3.45 -7.12 0.76
C ILE A 244 3.49 -5.98 -0.25
N THR A 245 3.98 -6.27 -1.45
CA THR A 245 3.98 -5.36 -2.59
C THR A 245 3.29 -6.00 -3.78
N TYR A 246 2.61 -5.21 -4.62
CA TYR A 246 1.85 -5.71 -5.78
C TYR A 246 2.47 -5.31 -7.12
N HIS A 247 3.38 -4.35 -7.13
CA HIS A 247 4.09 -3.95 -8.35
C HIS A 247 5.56 -3.57 -8.09
N SER A 248 6.33 -3.52 -9.18
CA SER A 248 7.77 -3.30 -9.15
C SER A 248 8.19 -1.97 -8.52
N LYS A 249 7.37 -0.93 -8.61
CA LYS A 249 7.71 0.41 -8.08
C LYS A 249 7.64 0.43 -6.56
N GLU A 250 6.59 -0.15 -5.95
CA GLU A 250 6.54 -0.36 -4.49
C GLU A 250 7.74 -1.17 -4.02
N ALA A 251 7.99 -2.32 -4.67
CA ALA A 251 9.09 -3.20 -4.32
C ALA A 251 10.46 -2.49 -4.41
N ARG A 252 10.62 -1.59 -5.38
CA ARG A 252 11.83 -0.76 -5.54
C ARG A 252 11.93 0.26 -4.43
N ALA A 253 10.87 1.01 -4.12
CA ALA A 253 10.87 2.01 -3.05
C ALA A 253 11.25 1.39 -1.71
N VAL A 254 10.65 0.24 -1.35
CA VAL A 254 11.00 -0.53 -0.15
C VAL A 254 12.48 -0.95 -0.16
N LYS A 255 12.96 -1.50 -1.28
CA LYS A 255 14.35 -1.95 -1.42
C LYS A 255 15.33 -0.78 -1.31
N ASP A 256 15.03 0.35 -1.94
CA ASP A 256 15.91 1.53 -1.93
C ASP A 256 16.15 2.01 -0.50
N VAL A 257 15.09 2.10 0.33
CA VAL A 257 15.22 2.46 1.74
C VAL A 257 15.98 1.38 2.52
N LEU A 258 15.53 0.13 2.48
CA LEU A 258 16.09 -0.92 3.32
C LEU A 258 17.53 -1.28 2.95
N SER A 259 17.93 -1.08 1.70
CA SER A 259 19.32 -1.29 1.27
C SER A 259 20.32 -0.42 2.02
N LEU A 260 19.90 0.75 2.51
CA LEU A 260 20.74 1.64 3.33
C LEU A 260 21.01 1.01 4.71
N PHE A 261 20.00 0.36 5.27
CA PHE A 261 20.08 -0.30 6.59
C PHE A 261 20.66 -1.73 6.54
N GLU A 262 20.80 -2.31 5.34
CA GLU A 262 21.45 -3.62 5.15
C GLU A 262 22.99 -3.50 5.00
N LYS A 263 23.53 -2.28 4.85
CA LYS A 263 24.97 -2.06 4.61
C LYS A 263 25.74 -2.02 5.92
N ASN A 264 26.85 -2.76 5.98
CA ASN A 264 27.82 -2.65 7.07
C ASN A 264 28.64 -1.36 6.95
N CYS A 265 29.04 -1.00 5.73
CA CYS A 265 29.85 0.17 5.47
C CYS A 265 29.00 1.28 4.81
N LEU A 266 29.03 2.48 5.39
CA LEU A 266 28.35 3.68 4.91
C LEU A 266 29.30 4.66 4.21
N CYS A 267 30.59 4.32 4.09
CA CYS A 267 31.56 5.16 3.39
C CYS A 267 31.22 5.30 1.91
N ASN A 268 31.64 6.43 1.34
CA ASN A 268 31.60 6.61 -0.11
C ASN A 268 32.47 5.54 -0.79
N VAL A 269 32.00 4.98 -1.88
CA VAL A 269 32.71 3.94 -2.67
C VAL A 269 34.12 4.37 -3.14
N ASN A 270 34.40 5.67 -3.20
CA ASN A 270 35.69 6.23 -3.60
C ASN A 270 36.69 6.32 -2.44
N ILE A 271 36.32 5.98 -1.21
CA ILE A 271 37.22 6.01 -0.06
C ILE A 271 37.94 4.65 0.04
N PRO A 272 39.28 4.59 -0.11
CA PRO A 272 40.00 3.32 -0.19
C PRO A 272 40.03 2.54 1.14
N VAL A 273 39.84 3.20 2.27
CA VAL A 273 39.85 2.59 3.61
C VAL A 273 38.58 2.96 4.35
N CYS A 274 37.91 1.97 4.94
CA CYS A 274 36.69 2.20 5.71
C CYS A 274 36.98 3.07 6.94
N VAL A 275 36.27 4.21 7.05
CA VAL A 275 36.35 5.14 8.20
C VAL A 275 35.11 5.15 9.07
N CYS A 276 34.04 4.41 8.70
CA CYS A 276 32.77 4.37 9.44
C CYS A 276 32.69 3.23 10.47
N GLY A 277 33.77 2.47 10.67
CA GLY A 277 33.81 1.32 11.61
C GLY A 277 33.26 0.01 11.04
N GLY A 278 32.51 0.02 9.93
CA GLY A 278 32.08 -1.19 9.25
C GLY A 278 30.98 -2.02 9.97
N ASP A 279 30.32 -1.47 10.99
CA ASP A 279 29.27 -2.15 11.77
C ASP A 279 28.00 -1.29 11.83
N ASN A 280 27.49 -0.90 10.65
CA ASN A 280 26.35 0.00 10.53
C ASN A 280 25.07 -0.73 10.13
N ARG A 281 25.12 -2.03 9.96
CA ARG A 281 23.98 -2.83 9.54
C ARG A 281 22.94 -2.89 10.63
N LYS A 282 21.71 -2.47 10.31
CA LYS A 282 20.56 -2.46 11.23
C LYS A 282 19.48 -3.47 10.84
N MET A 283 19.45 -3.89 9.58
CA MET A 283 18.43 -4.79 9.04
C MET A 283 19.07 -5.96 8.30
N LYS A 284 18.43 -7.11 8.35
CA LYS A 284 18.76 -8.28 7.52
C LYS A 284 17.50 -8.87 6.89
N LYS A 285 17.63 -9.40 5.67
CA LYS A 285 16.56 -10.18 5.04
C LYS A 285 16.35 -11.50 5.76
N VAL A 286 15.09 -11.82 6.04
CA VAL A 286 14.69 -13.13 6.56
C VAL A 286 14.50 -14.11 5.40
N ASN A 287 13.78 -13.71 4.36
CA ASN A 287 13.57 -14.51 3.15
C ASN A 287 14.42 -13.99 1.99
N LYS A 288 15.18 -14.89 1.34
CA LYS A 288 16.02 -14.55 0.16
C LYS A 288 15.17 -14.21 -1.06
N LYS A 289 14.06 -14.95 -1.27
CA LYS A 289 13.08 -14.71 -2.33
C LYS A 289 11.77 -14.26 -1.69
N PRO A 290 10.99 -13.39 -2.34
CA PRO A 290 9.67 -13.04 -1.84
C PRO A 290 8.78 -14.29 -1.73
N VAL A 291 7.92 -14.34 -0.71
CA VAL A 291 6.85 -15.33 -0.63
C VAL A 291 5.71 -14.85 -1.52
N THR A 292 5.18 -15.73 -2.34
CA THR A 292 4.07 -15.45 -3.27
C THR A 292 2.87 -16.33 -2.93
N PRO A 293 1.64 -15.90 -3.28
CA PRO A 293 0.43 -16.66 -2.99
C PRO A 293 0.46 -18.07 -3.56
N SER A 294 -0.12 -18.99 -2.82
CA SER A 294 -0.29 -20.37 -3.25
C SER A 294 -1.30 -20.49 -4.41
N ALA A 295 -1.26 -21.61 -5.15
CA ALA A 295 -2.21 -21.88 -6.22
C ALA A 295 -3.67 -21.87 -5.72
N ASP A 296 -3.91 -22.31 -4.47
CA ASP A 296 -5.25 -22.33 -3.89
C ASP A 296 -5.72 -20.94 -3.45
N GLU A 297 -4.81 -20.08 -2.98
CA GLU A 297 -5.13 -18.68 -2.71
C GLU A 297 -5.46 -17.93 -4.01
N LEU A 298 -4.69 -18.15 -5.08
CA LEU A 298 -4.96 -17.56 -6.40
C LEU A 298 -6.32 -17.92 -6.97
N LYS A 299 -6.80 -19.14 -6.73
CA LYS A 299 -8.15 -19.57 -7.14
C LYS A 299 -9.23 -18.83 -6.37
N LYS A 300 -9.01 -18.56 -5.07
CA LYS A 300 -9.98 -17.89 -4.18
C LYS A 300 -9.94 -16.37 -4.30
N ASN A 301 -8.74 -15.81 -4.54
CA ASN A 301 -8.49 -14.38 -4.62
C ASN A 301 -7.55 -14.04 -5.79
N SER A 302 -8.13 -13.79 -6.96
CA SER A 302 -7.35 -13.45 -8.16
C SER A 302 -6.55 -12.14 -8.03
N ARG A 303 -6.95 -11.23 -7.12
CA ARG A 303 -6.26 -9.97 -6.84
C ARG A 303 -4.90 -10.19 -6.15
N SER A 304 -4.69 -11.33 -5.49
CA SER A 304 -3.41 -11.69 -4.87
C SER A 304 -2.30 -12.03 -5.87
N ARG A 305 -2.60 -12.19 -7.18
CA ARG A 305 -1.69 -12.71 -8.20
C ARG A 305 -0.31 -12.05 -8.24
N SER A 306 -0.25 -10.76 -8.00
CA SER A 306 1.00 -9.99 -8.05
C SER A 306 1.63 -9.76 -6.67
N ALA A 307 1.02 -10.28 -5.62
CA ALA A 307 1.50 -10.09 -4.25
C ALA A 307 2.84 -10.77 -4.02
N ALA A 308 3.71 -10.07 -3.31
CA ALA A 308 5.06 -10.55 -3.00
C ALA A 308 5.47 -10.07 -1.60
N LEU A 309 5.46 -10.98 -0.61
CA LEU A 309 5.85 -10.69 0.77
C LEU A 309 7.36 -10.72 0.93
N ARG A 310 7.90 -9.65 1.48
CA ARG A 310 9.30 -9.55 1.93
C ARG A 310 9.35 -9.34 3.43
N VAL A 311 10.27 -10.03 4.07
CA VAL A 311 10.45 -10.00 5.51
C VAL A 311 11.87 -9.61 5.85
N TYR A 312 11.99 -8.63 6.74
CA TYR A 312 13.27 -8.16 7.28
C TYR A 312 13.23 -8.22 8.80
N GLU A 313 14.39 -8.36 9.43
CA GLU A 313 14.55 -8.40 10.88
C GLU A 313 15.57 -7.34 11.31
N LYS A 314 15.27 -6.58 12.36
CA LYS A 314 16.20 -5.63 12.98
C LYS A 314 17.27 -6.39 13.78
N ILE A 315 18.52 -6.03 13.59
CA ILE A 315 19.69 -6.65 14.26
C ILE A 315 20.47 -5.62 15.04
#